data_5877cd8171f0fe6f7853e5d366016759
#
_entry.id   5877cd8171f0fe6f7853e5d366016759
#
_cell.length_a   1.000
_cell.length_b   1.000
_cell.length_c   1.000
_cell.angle_alpha   90.00
_cell.angle_beta   90.00
_cell.angle_gamma   90.00
#
_symmetry.space_group_name_H-M   'P 1'
#
loop_
_entity.id
_entity.type
_entity.pdbx_description
1 polymer ?
#
loop_
_entity_poly.entity_id
_entity_poly.type
_entity_poly.pdbx_seq_one_letter_code
_entity_poly.pdbx_strand_id
1 'polypeptide(L)'
;MKLTKDTGAPAGEKRIVSRTDATVFMVVAALAAVVSTVFSISEIVGYFTGPVTLELPVDARDQSVDGLRAGVTAHYTTLTATVPALPSGPAALLAWSAALHQAGVLAVQALVFLLAYRLRSAVLFTAASVRIIGACGIVLLLVGTFSQGLYGIAVPRVADLVVMERQTGDELVLFEGTLSPWPLVLSLVLILVAGVFQYGRRLQRDTEGLV
;
A
#
# COMPACT_ATOMS: atom_id res chain seq x y z
N MET A 1 42.97 -52.09 18.81
CA MET A 1 41.91 -51.16 19.22
C MET A 1 41.87 -50.08 18.20
N LYS A 2 40.95 -50.16 17.13
CA LYS A 2 40.83 -49.20 16.05
C LYS A 2 39.74 -48.21 16.45
N LEU A 3 40.13 -46.97 16.70
CA LEU A 3 39.20 -45.82 16.86
C LEU A 3 38.70 -45.42 15.48
N THR A 4 37.46 -45.78 15.15
CA THR A 4 36.72 -45.25 14.01
C THR A 4 36.36 -43.81 14.33
N LYS A 5 36.99 -42.91 13.60
CA LYS A 5 36.70 -41.46 13.60
C LYS A 5 35.42 -41.23 12.77
N ASP A 6 34.27 -41.19 13.46
CA ASP A 6 33.01 -40.72 12.87
C ASP A 6 33.13 -39.23 12.52
N THR A 7 33.45 -38.98 11.28
CA THR A 7 33.32 -37.65 10.67
C THR A 7 31.83 -37.44 10.37
N GLY A 8 31.10 -36.95 11.35
CA GLY A 8 29.75 -36.42 11.14
C GLY A 8 29.83 -35.31 10.11
N ALA A 9 29.35 -35.59 8.89
CA ALA A 9 29.14 -34.55 7.87
C ALA A 9 28.24 -33.49 8.47
N PRO A 10 28.57 -32.18 8.30
CA PRO A 10 27.70 -31.12 8.78
C PRO A 10 26.34 -31.27 8.12
N ALA A 11 25.29 -31.41 8.96
CA ALA A 11 23.90 -31.43 8.51
C ALA A 11 23.68 -30.19 7.64
N GLY A 12 23.42 -30.40 6.36
CA GLY A 12 23.24 -29.33 5.40
C GLY A 12 22.21 -28.35 5.93
N GLU A 13 22.63 -27.12 6.12
CA GLU A 13 21.82 -26.01 6.56
C GLU A 13 20.60 -25.93 5.65
N LYS A 14 19.43 -26.32 6.15
CA LYS A 14 18.18 -26.31 5.40
C LYS A 14 17.92 -24.87 4.99
N ARG A 15 18.16 -24.54 3.73
CA ARG A 15 17.79 -23.24 3.17
C ARG A 15 16.29 -23.04 3.39
N ILE A 16 15.91 -22.05 4.16
CA ILE A 16 14.54 -21.72 4.53
C ILE A 16 13.72 -21.39 3.26
N VAL A 17 14.35 -20.85 2.21
CA VAL A 17 13.70 -20.53 0.94
C VAL A 17 14.48 -21.19 -0.20
N SER A 18 13.77 -21.97 -1.00
CA SER A 18 14.34 -22.64 -2.17
C SER A 18 14.40 -21.69 -3.37
N ARG A 19 15.20 -22.05 -4.40
CA ARG A 19 15.22 -21.28 -5.67
C ARG A 19 13.85 -21.29 -6.36
N THR A 20 13.07 -22.34 -6.15
CA THR A 20 11.71 -22.47 -6.67
C THR A 20 10.78 -21.46 -6.03
N ASP A 21 10.85 -21.31 -4.70
CA ASP A 21 10.03 -20.35 -3.96
C ASP A 21 10.32 -18.91 -4.41
N ALA A 22 11.59 -18.56 -4.60
CA ALA A 22 11.98 -17.25 -5.14
C ALA A 22 11.39 -17.00 -6.54
N THR A 23 11.35 -18.03 -7.39
CA THR A 23 10.74 -17.90 -8.73
C THR A 23 9.24 -17.71 -8.63
N VAL A 24 8.56 -18.42 -7.72
CA VAL A 24 7.12 -18.26 -7.46
C VAL A 24 6.82 -16.82 -7.01
N PHE A 25 7.58 -16.27 -6.05
CA PHE A 25 7.41 -14.88 -5.62
C PHE A 25 7.60 -13.87 -6.75
N MET A 26 8.56 -14.09 -7.65
CA MET A 26 8.75 -13.22 -8.82
C MET A 26 7.54 -13.26 -9.76
N VAL A 27 7.02 -14.45 -10.07
CA VAL A 27 5.86 -14.61 -10.96
C VAL A 27 4.62 -13.99 -10.33
N VAL A 28 4.38 -14.24 -9.04
CA VAL A 28 3.24 -13.64 -8.31
C VAL A 28 3.34 -12.12 -8.30
N ALA A 29 4.51 -11.55 -8.00
CA ALA A 29 4.70 -10.10 -8.00
C ALA A 29 4.48 -9.50 -9.40
N ALA A 30 4.96 -10.15 -10.46
CA ALA A 30 4.76 -9.68 -11.83
C ALA A 30 3.28 -9.75 -12.25
N LEU A 31 2.59 -10.85 -11.95
CA LEU A 31 1.15 -10.98 -12.22
C LEU A 31 0.33 -9.95 -11.43
N ALA A 32 0.64 -9.77 -10.16
CA ALA A 32 -0.02 -8.75 -9.33
C ALA A 32 0.18 -7.34 -9.89
N ALA A 33 1.39 -7.02 -10.42
CA ALA A 33 1.67 -5.74 -11.06
C ALA A 33 0.83 -5.51 -12.31
N VAL A 34 0.69 -6.52 -13.16
CA VAL A 34 -0.16 -6.42 -14.36
C VAL A 34 -1.62 -6.22 -13.97
N VAL A 35 -2.13 -7.08 -13.08
CA VAL A 35 -3.54 -7.03 -12.65
C VAL A 35 -3.87 -5.70 -12.01
N SER A 36 -3.07 -5.26 -11.02
CA SER A 36 -3.31 -3.98 -10.34
C SER A 36 -3.25 -2.78 -11.30
N THR A 37 -2.35 -2.82 -12.29
CA THR A 37 -2.24 -1.75 -13.29
C THR A 37 -3.49 -1.70 -14.19
N VAL A 38 -4.00 -2.85 -14.64
CA VAL A 38 -5.23 -2.90 -15.44
C VAL A 38 -6.42 -2.34 -14.66
N PHE A 39 -6.58 -2.74 -13.39
CA PHE A 39 -7.64 -2.20 -12.54
C PHE A 39 -7.50 -0.69 -12.34
N SER A 40 -6.30 -0.19 -12.05
CA SER A 40 -6.06 1.24 -11.86
C SER A 40 -6.33 2.06 -13.13
N ILE A 41 -5.94 1.56 -14.31
CA ILE A 41 -6.26 2.21 -15.58
C ILE A 41 -7.79 2.25 -15.80
N SER A 42 -8.48 1.14 -15.54
CA SER A 42 -9.94 1.07 -15.67
C SER A 42 -10.63 2.07 -14.74
N GLU A 43 -10.17 2.18 -13.49
CA GLU A 43 -10.66 3.14 -12.51
C GLU A 43 -10.43 4.59 -12.97
N ILE A 44 -9.20 4.92 -13.40
CA ILE A 44 -8.86 6.26 -13.90
C ILE A 44 -9.72 6.65 -15.11
N VAL A 45 -9.90 5.74 -16.06
CA VAL A 45 -10.77 5.97 -17.23
C VAL A 45 -12.22 6.16 -16.78
N GLY A 46 -12.66 5.36 -15.79
CA GLY A 46 -14.01 5.45 -15.23
C GLY A 46 -14.36 6.85 -14.68
N TYR A 47 -13.38 7.55 -14.07
CA TYR A 47 -13.60 8.92 -13.57
C TYR A 47 -13.97 9.95 -14.65
N PHE A 48 -13.64 9.69 -15.91
CA PHE A 48 -13.90 10.59 -17.03
C PHE A 48 -15.02 10.11 -17.95
N THR A 49 -15.37 8.83 -17.96
CA THR A 49 -16.24 8.25 -19.00
C THR A 49 -17.55 7.67 -18.50
N GLY A 50 -17.73 7.51 -17.18
CA GLY A 50 -18.90 6.80 -16.65
C GLY A 50 -19.42 7.34 -15.32
N PRO A 51 -20.48 6.71 -14.80
CA PRO A 51 -20.93 6.98 -13.45
C PRO A 51 -19.87 6.55 -12.45
N VAL A 52 -19.57 7.42 -11.50
CA VAL A 52 -18.59 7.19 -10.45
C VAL A 52 -19.31 6.96 -9.14
N THR A 53 -19.05 5.80 -8.53
CA THR A 53 -19.58 5.48 -7.20
C THR A 53 -18.50 5.73 -6.17
N LEU A 54 -18.77 6.60 -5.21
CA LEU A 54 -17.86 6.99 -4.15
C LEU A 54 -18.50 6.72 -2.79
N GLU A 55 -17.69 6.25 -1.85
CA GLU A 55 -18.04 6.19 -0.45
C GLU A 55 -17.65 7.52 0.20
N LEU A 56 -18.65 8.27 0.61
CA LEU A 56 -18.50 9.53 1.29
C LEU A 56 -18.60 9.29 2.80
N PRO A 57 -17.57 9.61 3.60
CA PRO A 57 -17.67 9.53 5.04
C PRO A 57 -18.65 10.60 5.53
N VAL A 58 -19.65 10.20 6.28
CA VAL A 58 -20.72 11.06 6.82
C VAL A 58 -20.67 10.96 8.34
N ASP A 59 -20.63 12.10 9.02
CA ASP A 59 -20.85 12.13 10.47
C ASP A 59 -22.32 12.49 10.77
N ALA A 60 -23.18 11.47 10.69
CA ALA A 60 -24.61 11.60 10.98
C ALA A 60 -24.92 11.08 12.38
N ARG A 61 -24.28 11.68 13.40
CA ARG A 61 -24.46 11.26 14.81
C ARG A 61 -25.89 11.45 15.32
N ASP A 62 -26.62 12.39 14.73
CA ASP A 62 -27.99 12.74 15.16
C ASP A 62 -29.08 11.99 14.38
N GLN A 63 -28.71 11.22 13.35
CA GLN A 63 -29.68 10.39 12.63
C GLN A 63 -29.70 8.97 13.20
N SER A 64 -30.75 8.65 13.94
CA SER A 64 -31.00 7.29 14.42
C SER A 64 -31.46 6.38 13.29
N VAL A 65 -30.92 5.17 13.26
CA VAL A 65 -31.42 4.13 12.35
C VAL A 65 -32.71 3.55 12.93
N ASP A 66 -33.84 3.72 12.23
CA ASP A 66 -35.12 3.17 12.64
C ASP A 66 -35.17 1.63 12.52
N GLY A 67 -35.91 1.00 13.39
CA GLY A 67 -36.11 -0.47 13.36
C GLY A 67 -35.13 -1.29 14.19
N LEU A 68 -34.29 -0.65 15.00
CA LEU A 68 -33.39 -1.34 15.92
C LEU A 68 -34.09 -1.80 17.18
N ARG A 69 -33.57 -2.87 17.81
CA ARG A 69 -34.05 -3.32 19.12
C ARG A 69 -33.82 -2.26 20.20
N ALA A 70 -34.70 -2.19 21.18
CA ALA A 70 -34.60 -1.27 22.30
C ALA A 70 -33.21 -1.35 22.98
N GLY A 71 -32.57 -0.21 23.16
CA GLY A 71 -31.23 -0.10 23.75
C GLY A 71 -30.04 -0.20 22.77
N VAL A 72 -30.30 -0.37 21.46
CA VAL A 72 -29.25 -0.31 20.43
C VAL A 72 -29.26 1.09 19.80
N THR A 73 -28.10 1.75 19.81
CA THR A 73 -27.87 3.01 19.09
C THR A 73 -26.99 2.73 17.86
N ALA A 74 -27.39 3.20 16.69
CA ALA A 74 -26.60 3.14 15.48
C ALA A 74 -26.71 4.48 14.74
N HIS A 75 -25.66 4.82 14.03
CA HIS A 75 -25.58 6.02 13.20
C HIS A 75 -24.91 5.69 11.86
N TYR A 76 -25.22 6.48 10.85
CA TYR A 76 -24.59 6.32 9.54
C TYR A 76 -23.18 6.92 9.56
N THR A 77 -22.18 6.15 9.09
CA THR A 77 -20.78 6.58 8.98
C THR A 77 -20.31 6.74 7.55
N THR A 78 -21.03 6.12 6.60
CA THR A 78 -20.69 6.18 5.18
C THR A 78 -21.94 6.26 4.33
N LEU A 79 -21.89 7.06 3.28
CA LEU A 79 -22.89 7.16 2.24
C LEU A 79 -22.28 6.77 0.91
N THR A 80 -22.87 5.81 0.22
CA THR A 80 -22.47 5.45 -1.15
C THR A 80 -23.25 6.33 -2.12
N ALA A 81 -22.55 7.25 -2.78
CA ALA A 81 -23.14 8.13 -3.79
C ALA A 81 -22.64 7.75 -5.19
N THR A 82 -23.59 7.63 -6.14
CA THR A 82 -23.28 7.42 -7.56
C THR A 82 -23.56 8.70 -8.33
N VAL A 83 -22.47 9.32 -8.83
CA VAL A 83 -22.55 10.56 -9.63
C VAL A 83 -22.49 10.16 -11.10
N PRO A 84 -23.48 10.54 -11.93
CA PRO A 84 -23.55 10.15 -13.35
C PRO A 84 -22.35 10.63 -14.19
N ALA A 85 -21.84 11.81 -13.89
CA ALA A 85 -20.65 12.37 -14.52
C ALA A 85 -19.97 13.35 -13.57
N LEU A 86 -18.65 13.25 -13.45
CA LEU A 86 -17.85 14.18 -12.65
C LEU A 86 -17.37 15.36 -13.52
N PRO A 87 -17.36 16.58 -12.97
CA PRO A 87 -16.65 17.69 -13.60
C PRO A 87 -15.15 17.39 -13.73
N SER A 88 -14.50 17.95 -14.74
CA SER A 88 -13.09 17.68 -15.05
C SER A 88 -12.12 17.92 -13.89
N GLY A 89 -12.40 18.90 -13.03
CA GLY A 89 -11.55 19.23 -11.87
C GLY A 89 -11.48 18.11 -10.83
N PRO A 90 -12.61 17.72 -10.21
CA PRO A 90 -12.66 16.57 -9.28
C PRO A 90 -12.22 15.25 -9.92
N ALA A 91 -12.63 14.97 -11.18
CA ALA A 91 -12.19 13.79 -11.90
C ALA A 91 -10.67 13.72 -12.05
N ALA A 92 -10.01 14.82 -12.38
CA ALA A 92 -8.55 14.88 -12.49
C ALA A 92 -7.86 14.67 -11.13
N LEU A 93 -8.38 15.22 -10.03
CA LEU A 93 -7.82 15.00 -8.70
C LEU A 93 -7.91 13.53 -8.28
N LEU A 94 -9.04 12.87 -8.52
CA LEU A 94 -9.22 11.44 -8.25
C LEU A 94 -8.29 10.60 -9.13
N ALA A 95 -8.20 10.92 -10.41
CA ALA A 95 -7.32 10.24 -11.35
C ALA A 95 -5.83 10.33 -10.93
N TRP A 96 -5.37 11.52 -10.54
CA TRP A 96 -4.02 11.70 -10.02
C TRP A 96 -3.79 10.96 -8.70
N SER A 97 -4.77 10.98 -7.78
CA SER A 97 -4.72 10.20 -6.55
C SER A 97 -4.58 8.71 -6.84
N ALA A 98 -5.40 8.15 -7.72
CA ALA A 98 -5.35 6.75 -8.13
C ALA A 98 -4.02 6.40 -8.82
N ALA A 99 -3.52 7.25 -9.71
CA ALA A 99 -2.24 7.06 -10.40
C ALA A 99 -1.05 7.05 -9.41
N LEU A 100 -1.04 7.96 -8.44
CA LEU A 100 -0.02 7.98 -7.39
C LEU A 100 -0.15 6.74 -6.49
N HIS A 101 -1.36 6.37 -6.07
CA HIS A 101 -1.58 5.15 -5.31
C HIS A 101 -1.01 3.92 -6.03
N GLN A 102 -1.32 3.78 -7.33
CA GLN A 102 -0.80 2.69 -8.16
C GLN A 102 0.73 2.72 -8.27
N ALA A 103 1.34 3.89 -8.38
CA ALA A 103 2.81 4.01 -8.37
C ALA A 103 3.42 3.48 -7.06
N GLY A 104 2.78 3.73 -5.91
CA GLY A 104 3.17 3.15 -4.63
C GLY A 104 3.04 1.62 -4.60
N VAL A 105 1.93 1.08 -5.10
CA VAL A 105 1.70 -0.37 -5.22
C VAL A 105 2.77 -1.00 -6.11
N LEU A 106 3.07 -0.42 -7.26
CA LEU A 106 4.11 -0.90 -8.18
C LEU A 106 5.51 -0.85 -7.55
N ALA A 107 5.82 0.16 -6.73
CA ALA A 107 7.09 0.23 -6.02
C ALA A 107 7.27 -0.95 -5.05
N VAL A 108 6.22 -1.34 -4.32
CA VAL A 108 6.24 -2.52 -3.43
C VAL A 108 6.38 -3.81 -4.24
N GLN A 109 5.64 -3.97 -5.31
CA GLN A 109 5.70 -5.16 -6.17
C GLN A 109 7.07 -5.30 -6.82
N ALA A 110 7.66 -4.18 -7.30
CA ALA A 110 9.02 -4.15 -7.82
C ALA A 110 10.06 -4.49 -6.74
N LEU A 111 9.87 -4.04 -5.49
CA LEU A 111 10.73 -4.40 -4.38
C LEU A 111 10.67 -5.91 -4.12
N VAL A 112 9.46 -6.50 -4.04
CA VAL A 112 9.30 -7.95 -3.84
C VAL A 112 9.96 -8.73 -4.96
N PHE A 113 9.73 -8.32 -6.21
CA PHE A 113 10.35 -8.95 -7.39
C PHE A 113 11.88 -8.89 -7.33
N LEU A 114 12.45 -7.73 -7.05
CA LEU A 114 13.91 -7.53 -7.00
C LEU A 114 14.55 -8.29 -5.83
N LEU A 115 13.91 -8.35 -4.68
CA LEU A 115 14.40 -9.12 -3.55
C LEU A 115 14.33 -10.62 -3.82
N ALA A 116 13.25 -11.11 -4.43
CA ALA A 116 13.13 -12.51 -4.84
C ALA A 116 14.18 -12.88 -5.90
N TYR A 117 14.42 -12.01 -6.86
CA TYR A 117 15.50 -12.18 -7.85
C TYR A 117 16.88 -12.29 -7.19
N ARG A 118 17.17 -11.43 -6.20
CA ARG A 118 18.43 -11.48 -5.45
C ARG A 118 18.56 -12.68 -4.53
N LEU A 119 17.45 -13.14 -3.98
CA LEU A 119 17.41 -14.36 -3.17
C LEU A 119 17.83 -15.58 -4.02
N ARG A 120 17.41 -15.62 -5.28
CA ARG A 120 17.82 -16.67 -6.22
C ARG A 120 19.34 -16.69 -6.47
N SER A 121 20.00 -15.53 -6.49
CA SER A 121 21.44 -15.38 -6.71
C SER A 121 22.29 -15.50 -5.42
N ALA A 122 21.68 -15.80 -4.27
CA ALA A 122 22.31 -15.91 -2.95
C ALA A 122 23.11 -14.67 -2.48
N VAL A 123 22.81 -13.49 -3.04
CA VAL A 123 23.49 -12.22 -2.74
C VAL A 123 22.49 -11.20 -2.20
N LEU A 124 22.05 -11.40 -0.95
CA LEU A 124 21.00 -10.57 -0.33
C LEU A 124 21.54 -9.27 0.28
N PHE A 125 22.65 -9.35 1.04
CA PHE A 125 23.22 -8.21 1.79
C PHE A 125 24.14 -7.35 0.95
N THR A 126 23.60 -6.72 -0.10
CA THR A 126 24.38 -5.81 -0.96
C THR A 126 24.02 -4.35 -0.70
N ALA A 127 24.95 -3.44 -1.05
CA ALA A 127 24.69 -2.01 -1.03
C ALA A 127 23.49 -1.62 -1.92
N ALA A 128 23.27 -2.38 -2.99
CA ALA A 128 22.15 -2.15 -3.87
C ALA A 128 20.81 -2.60 -3.24
N SER A 129 20.77 -3.72 -2.47
CA SER A 129 19.56 -4.12 -1.74
C SER A 129 19.15 -3.06 -0.72
N VAL A 130 20.10 -2.55 0.07
CA VAL A 130 19.86 -1.46 1.03
C VAL A 130 19.26 -0.23 0.35
N ARG A 131 19.86 0.19 -0.77
CA ARG A 131 19.39 1.36 -1.52
C ARG A 131 17.99 1.16 -2.10
N ILE A 132 17.72 -0.01 -2.66
CA ILE A 132 16.39 -0.33 -3.25
C ILE A 132 15.31 -0.33 -2.17
N ILE A 133 15.55 -0.97 -1.00
CA ILE A 133 14.58 -1.00 0.09
C ILE A 133 14.33 0.40 0.63
N GLY A 134 15.41 1.16 0.90
CA GLY A 134 15.31 2.53 1.38
C GLY A 134 14.61 3.47 0.39
N ALA A 135 14.95 3.39 -0.89
CA ALA A 135 14.29 4.17 -1.95
C ALA A 135 12.81 3.83 -2.06
N CYS A 136 12.44 2.55 -1.98
CA CYS A 136 11.03 2.13 -1.98
C CYS A 136 10.29 2.72 -0.76
N GLY A 137 10.88 2.71 0.44
CA GLY A 137 10.29 3.33 1.62
C GLY A 137 10.06 4.84 1.44
N ILE A 138 11.03 5.57 0.88
CA ILE A 138 10.89 7.01 0.59
C ILE A 138 9.81 7.26 -0.47
N VAL A 139 9.79 6.48 -1.55
CA VAL A 139 8.77 6.60 -2.60
C VAL A 139 7.38 6.37 -2.01
N LEU A 140 7.19 5.33 -1.20
CA LEU A 140 5.92 5.06 -0.53
C LEU A 140 5.47 6.19 0.38
N LEU A 141 6.41 6.78 1.14
CA LEU A 141 6.13 7.92 2.01
C LEU A 141 5.58 9.10 1.20
N LEU A 142 6.30 9.50 0.16
CA LEU A 142 5.92 10.65 -0.66
C LEU A 142 4.64 10.39 -1.45
N VAL A 143 4.64 9.33 -2.23
CA VAL A 143 3.53 8.99 -3.13
C VAL A 143 2.25 8.68 -2.35
N GLY A 144 2.36 7.94 -1.23
CA GLY A 144 1.22 7.63 -0.37
C GLY A 144 0.63 8.87 0.30
N THR A 145 1.47 9.79 0.78
CA THR A 145 1.01 11.03 1.40
C THR A 145 0.36 11.95 0.37
N PHE A 146 0.98 12.14 -0.81
CA PHE A 146 0.42 12.96 -1.87
C PHE A 146 -0.90 12.39 -2.43
N SER A 147 -0.97 11.07 -2.64
CA SER A 147 -2.20 10.41 -3.08
C SER A 147 -3.36 10.68 -2.12
N GLN A 148 -3.14 10.49 -0.82
CA GLN A 148 -4.16 10.75 0.21
C GLN A 148 -4.55 12.22 0.28
N GLY A 149 -3.58 13.13 0.14
CA GLY A 149 -3.85 14.57 0.11
C GLY A 149 -4.75 14.96 -1.07
N LEU A 150 -4.47 14.44 -2.28
CA LEU A 150 -5.30 14.70 -3.46
C LEU A 150 -6.71 14.10 -3.30
N TYR A 151 -6.81 12.90 -2.75
CA TYR A 151 -8.10 12.27 -2.46
C TYR A 151 -8.90 13.08 -1.44
N GLY A 152 -8.25 13.53 -0.36
CA GLY A 152 -8.86 14.38 0.67
C GLY A 152 -9.34 15.74 0.15
N ILE A 153 -8.74 16.26 -0.93
CA ILE A 153 -9.21 17.48 -1.61
C ILE A 153 -10.35 17.17 -2.60
N ALA A 154 -10.32 16.00 -3.25
CA ALA A 154 -11.30 15.62 -4.25
C ALA A 154 -12.67 15.27 -3.64
N VAL A 155 -12.67 14.48 -2.55
CA VAL A 155 -13.90 13.97 -1.93
C VAL A 155 -14.86 15.09 -1.50
N PRO A 156 -14.45 16.15 -0.77
CA PRO A 156 -15.34 17.25 -0.43
C PRO A 156 -15.92 17.95 -1.64
N ARG A 157 -15.12 18.12 -2.72
CA ARG A 157 -15.60 18.74 -3.97
C ARG A 157 -16.65 17.90 -4.68
N VAL A 158 -16.54 16.57 -4.60
CA VAL A 158 -17.58 15.68 -5.14
C VAL A 158 -18.81 15.71 -4.23
N ALA A 159 -18.61 15.76 -2.93
CA ALA A 159 -19.68 15.86 -1.96
C ALA A 159 -20.54 17.13 -2.16
N ASP A 160 -19.90 18.27 -2.44
CA ASP A 160 -20.59 19.53 -2.77
C ASP A 160 -21.46 19.42 -4.03
N LEU A 161 -21.18 18.48 -4.93
CA LEU A 161 -22.00 18.22 -6.11
C LEU A 161 -23.22 17.34 -5.83
N VAL A 162 -23.11 16.47 -4.82
CA VAL A 162 -24.18 15.54 -4.43
C VAL A 162 -25.18 16.20 -3.50
N VAL A 163 -24.72 17.07 -2.62
CA VAL A 163 -25.56 17.81 -1.68
C VAL A 163 -26.03 19.10 -2.35
N MET A 164 -27.18 19.04 -3.02
CA MET A 164 -27.71 20.14 -3.82
C MET A 164 -28.29 21.30 -3.00
N GLU A 165 -28.48 21.14 -1.71
CA GLU A 165 -28.97 22.19 -0.80
C GLU A 165 -28.29 22.04 0.55
N ARG A 166 -27.49 23.02 0.94
CA ARG A 166 -27.30 23.29 2.36
C ARG A 166 -28.67 23.62 2.93
N GLN A 167 -29.40 22.60 3.36
CA GLN A 167 -30.56 22.86 4.19
C GLN A 167 -30.06 23.66 5.38
N THR A 168 -30.57 24.87 5.48
CA THR A 168 -30.38 25.82 6.58
C THR A 168 -31.03 25.26 7.83
N GLY A 169 -30.49 24.21 8.38
CA GLY A 169 -30.95 23.55 9.58
C GLY A 169 -29.87 22.63 10.06
N ASP A 170 -29.15 23.05 11.03
CA ASP A 170 -28.35 22.39 12.07
C ASP A 170 -27.59 21.05 11.82
N GLU A 171 -27.65 20.44 10.64
CA GLU A 171 -26.90 19.23 10.33
C GLU A 171 -25.79 19.53 9.33
N LEU A 172 -24.64 19.93 9.88
CA LEU A 172 -23.40 20.01 9.12
C LEU A 172 -22.94 18.58 8.81
N VAL A 173 -23.18 18.10 7.61
CA VAL A 173 -22.56 16.87 7.10
C VAL A 173 -21.06 17.17 6.93
N LEU A 174 -20.27 16.91 7.96
CA LEU A 174 -18.83 17.06 7.93
C LEU A 174 -18.26 15.81 7.23
N PHE A 175 -17.74 15.99 6.04
CA PHE A 175 -16.95 14.98 5.36
C PHE A 175 -15.56 14.94 6.00
N GLU A 176 -15.37 14.06 6.99
CA GLU A 176 -14.05 13.80 7.55
C GLU A 176 -13.20 13.01 6.54
N GLY A 177 -12.14 13.64 6.05
CA GLY A 177 -11.14 12.95 5.26
C GLY A 177 -10.41 11.92 6.14
N THR A 178 -10.69 10.64 5.94
CA THR A 178 -9.98 9.57 6.64
C THR A 178 -8.57 9.41 6.08
N LEU A 179 -7.57 9.87 6.83
CA LEU A 179 -6.17 9.61 6.51
C LEU A 179 -5.81 8.17 6.93
N SER A 180 -5.47 7.34 5.96
CA SER A 180 -4.97 5.99 6.24
C SER A 180 -3.52 6.04 6.73
N PRO A 181 -3.18 5.53 7.90
CA PRO A 181 -1.80 5.51 8.39
C PRO A 181 -0.91 4.48 7.70
N TRP A 182 -1.49 3.55 6.94
CA TRP A 182 -0.77 2.40 6.37
C TRP A 182 0.42 2.76 5.48
N PRO A 183 0.37 3.74 4.57
CA PRO A 183 1.54 4.11 3.77
C PRO A 183 2.69 4.65 4.62
N LEU A 184 2.39 5.42 5.68
CA LEU A 184 3.38 5.92 6.62
C LEU A 184 4.04 4.78 7.39
N VAL A 185 3.23 3.88 7.97
CA VAL A 185 3.74 2.73 8.73
C VAL A 185 4.59 1.84 7.85
N LEU A 186 4.12 1.49 6.64
CA LEU A 186 4.85 0.64 5.72
C LEU A 186 6.17 1.28 5.26
N SER A 187 6.16 2.58 4.97
CA SER A 187 7.38 3.31 4.59
C SER A 187 8.42 3.30 5.71
N LEU A 188 7.98 3.50 6.96
CA LEU A 188 8.84 3.51 8.14
C LEU A 188 9.46 2.12 8.38
N VAL A 189 8.66 1.06 8.24
CA VAL A 189 9.14 -0.33 8.32
C VAL A 189 10.19 -0.60 7.24
N LEU A 190 9.97 -0.18 6.00
CA LEU A 190 10.95 -0.38 4.93
C LEU A 190 12.26 0.38 5.17
N ILE A 191 12.18 1.62 5.66
CA ILE A 191 13.37 2.41 6.01
C ILE A 191 14.14 1.72 7.15
N LEU A 192 13.43 1.22 8.17
CA LEU A 192 14.04 0.47 9.26
C LEU A 192 14.71 -0.83 8.76
N VAL A 193 14.03 -1.59 7.90
CA VAL A 193 14.58 -2.79 7.27
C VAL A 193 15.84 -2.46 6.47
N ALA A 194 15.85 -1.35 5.71
CA ALA A 194 17.05 -0.89 5.00
C ALA A 194 18.21 -0.63 5.97
N GLY A 195 17.94 -0.04 7.14
CA GLY A 195 18.92 0.17 8.21
C GLY A 195 19.49 -1.14 8.75
N VAL A 196 18.61 -2.13 9.03
CA VAL A 196 19.04 -3.47 9.48
C VAL A 196 19.93 -4.16 8.43
N PHE A 197 19.58 -4.10 7.16
CA PHE A 197 20.40 -4.65 6.07
C PHE A 197 21.74 -3.93 5.95
N GLN A 198 21.77 -2.62 6.16
CA GLN A 198 23.01 -1.83 6.18
C GLN A 198 23.94 -2.28 7.32
N TYR A 199 23.38 -2.49 8.51
CA TYR A 199 24.11 -2.94 9.67
C TYR A 199 24.63 -4.39 9.49
N GLY A 200 23.81 -5.30 9.00
CA GLY A 200 24.21 -6.69 8.70
C GLY A 200 25.36 -6.77 7.68
N ARG A 201 25.33 -5.90 6.66
CA ARG A 201 26.43 -5.80 5.69
C ARG A 201 27.73 -5.32 6.34
N ARG A 202 27.67 -4.42 7.31
CA ARG A 202 28.84 -3.92 8.02
C ARG A 202 29.48 -5.03 8.83
N LEU A 203 28.69 -5.81 9.55
CA LEU A 203 29.17 -6.97 10.30
C LEU A 203 29.83 -8.02 9.41
N GLN A 204 29.26 -8.33 8.24
CA GLN A 204 29.88 -9.25 7.28
C GLN A 204 31.29 -8.78 6.86
N ARG A 205 31.43 -7.48 6.54
CA ARG A 205 32.71 -6.92 6.13
C ARG A 205 33.76 -6.97 7.24
N ASP A 206 33.31 -6.78 8.49
CA ASP A 206 34.23 -6.80 9.64
C ASP A 206 34.70 -8.24 9.96
N THR A 207 33.88 -9.25 9.65
CA THR A 207 34.24 -10.67 9.82
C THR A 207 35.09 -11.22 8.68
N GLU A 208 34.91 -10.75 7.44
CA GLU A 208 35.75 -11.14 6.29
C GLU A 208 37.21 -10.68 6.42
N GLY A 209 37.49 -9.65 7.23
CA GLY A 209 38.84 -9.18 7.52
C GLY A 209 39.57 -9.92 8.63
N LEU A 210 38.93 -10.90 9.29
CA LEU A 210 39.48 -11.68 10.41
C LEU A 210 39.88 -13.11 10.02
N VAL A 211 39.69 -13.53 8.80
CA VAL A 211 40.09 -14.81 8.19
C VAL A 211 41.19 -14.58 7.17
#